data_8100fd2a1b8af0e6c9c85d544e9365d3
#
_entry.id   8100fd2a1b8af0e6c9c85d544e9365d3
#
_cell.length_a   1.000
_cell.length_b   1.000
_cell.length_c   1.000
_cell.angle_alpha   90.00
_cell.angle_beta   90.00
_cell.angle_gamma   90.00
#
_symmetry.space_group_name_H-M   'P 1'
#
loop_
_entity.id
_entity.type
_entity.pdbx_description
1 polymer ?
#
loop_
_entity_poly.entity_id
_entity_poly.type
_entity_poly.pdbx_seq_one_letter_code
_entity_poly.pdbx_strand_id
1 'polypeptide(L)'
;MGKFGAGEMNVSSDIDLIYAYDDDGETAGRDDGRGQITVHEYFTRAVKLIQGLIGDTTEHGFVFRVDLALRPNGNSGPTVCSLDALEEYMLVQGREWERFAWMKSRVVAPRAAIDSGSAQAMRGVVLPFVFRKYLDYAVFESLRTLHDQIRSHAAKRSAGRPERANDVKLSRGGIREIEFTVQLLQVVRGGQFPELRTRPTLEALQRVARAGLMPQETADALARAYVFLRRVEHRIQYLDDQQTHVLPTRDDDLTWIAQTMGYSGMCPGSYTPLTLPTKCSR
;
A
#
# COMPACT_ATOMS: atom_id res chain seq x y z
N MET A 1 -2.93 -0.90 -6.46
CA MET A 1 -2.06 -0.02 -5.64
C MET A 1 -1.74 -0.73 -4.33
N GLY A 2 -0.95 -0.15 -3.46
CA GLY A 2 -0.72 -0.60 -2.08
C GLY A 2 -0.34 -2.08 -1.92
N LYS A 3 -0.92 -2.74 -0.93
CA LYS A 3 -0.67 -4.17 -0.65
C LYS A 3 -1.03 -5.08 -1.82
N PHE A 4 -2.14 -4.78 -2.52
CA PHE A 4 -2.56 -5.55 -3.69
C PHE A 4 -1.55 -5.44 -4.84
N GLY A 5 -1.08 -4.24 -5.13
CA GLY A 5 -0.05 -4.02 -6.15
C GLY A 5 1.29 -4.69 -5.84
N ALA A 6 1.68 -4.74 -4.57
CA ALA A 6 2.91 -5.38 -4.11
C ALA A 6 2.82 -6.90 -3.91
N GLY A 7 1.61 -7.49 -3.94
CA GLY A 7 1.40 -8.91 -3.61
C GLY A 7 1.55 -9.20 -2.12
N GLU A 8 1.26 -8.22 -1.26
CA GLU A 8 1.42 -8.27 0.20
C GLU A 8 0.08 -8.22 0.95
N MET A 9 -1.00 -8.69 0.34
CA MET A 9 -2.33 -8.67 0.95
C MET A 9 -2.41 -9.53 2.21
N ASN A 10 -3.27 -9.13 3.12
CA ASN A 10 -3.73 -9.92 4.24
C ASN A 10 -5.25 -10.15 4.16
N VAL A 11 -5.81 -10.94 5.06
CA VAL A 11 -7.20 -11.41 4.99
C VAL A 11 -8.22 -10.25 4.96
N SER A 12 -7.95 -9.19 5.70
CA SER A 12 -8.86 -8.03 5.82
C SER A 12 -8.28 -6.77 5.17
N SER A 13 -7.61 -6.90 4.01
CA SER A 13 -7.09 -5.76 3.26
C SER A 13 -8.13 -5.19 2.32
N ASP A 14 -8.17 -3.86 2.22
CA ASP A 14 -8.80 -3.18 1.10
C ASP A 14 -7.95 -3.34 -0.15
N ILE A 15 -8.55 -3.23 -1.32
CA ILE A 15 -7.85 -3.09 -2.59
C ILE A 15 -7.94 -1.63 -3.06
N ASP A 16 -6.79 -0.98 -3.12
CA ASP A 16 -6.68 0.37 -3.68
C ASP A 16 -6.58 0.24 -5.20
N LEU A 17 -7.58 0.75 -5.92
CA LEU A 17 -7.64 0.67 -7.38
C LEU A 17 -7.57 2.07 -8.01
N ILE A 18 -6.89 2.14 -9.15
CA ILE A 18 -6.91 3.27 -10.07
C ILE A 18 -7.25 2.70 -11.45
N TYR A 19 -8.20 3.32 -12.13
CA TYR A 19 -8.62 2.93 -13.46
C TYR A 19 -8.11 3.94 -14.48
N ALA A 20 -7.48 3.43 -15.54
CA ALA A 20 -7.01 4.23 -16.65
C ALA A 20 -7.35 3.55 -17.97
N TYR A 21 -7.47 4.33 -19.05
CA TYR A 21 -7.65 3.88 -20.42
C TYR A 21 -6.60 4.57 -21.32
N ASP A 22 -6.38 4.00 -22.49
CA ASP A 22 -5.28 4.44 -23.35
C ASP A 22 -5.55 5.85 -23.91
N ASP A 23 -6.54 6.03 -24.78
CA ASP A 23 -6.76 7.26 -25.53
C ASP A 23 -8.17 7.83 -25.33
N ASP A 24 -8.27 9.16 -25.32
CA ASP A 24 -9.55 9.86 -25.39
C ASP A 24 -10.16 9.75 -26.80
N GLY A 25 -11.47 9.91 -26.89
CA GLY A 25 -12.21 9.82 -28.16
C GLY A 25 -13.67 9.49 -27.96
N GLU A 26 -14.29 9.01 -29.01
CA GLU A 26 -15.69 8.56 -29.02
C GLU A 26 -15.78 7.07 -29.35
N THR A 27 -16.78 6.41 -28.78
CA THR A 27 -17.10 5.02 -29.09
C THR A 27 -17.74 4.93 -30.49
N ALA A 28 -17.65 3.77 -31.14
CA ALA A 28 -18.25 3.54 -32.41
C ALA A 28 -19.83 3.69 -32.41
N GLY A 29 -20.43 3.62 -31.22
CA GLY A 29 -21.86 3.61 -31.05
C GLY A 29 -22.48 2.24 -31.39
N ARG A 30 -23.75 2.23 -31.79
CA ARG A 30 -24.45 1.06 -32.27
C ARG A 30 -24.19 0.86 -33.78
N ASP A 31 -24.61 -0.31 -34.33
CA ASP A 31 -24.47 -0.61 -35.75
C ASP A 31 -25.14 0.43 -36.67
N ASP A 32 -26.15 1.16 -36.15
CA ASP A 32 -26.81 2.27 -36.85
C ASP A 32 -26.08 3.63 -36.68
N GLY A 33 -24.91 3.65 -36.03
CA GLY A 33 -24.12 4.86 -35.77
C GLY A 33 -24.69 5.75 -34.69
N ARG A 34 -25.77 5.36 -33.99
CA ARG A 34 -26.37 6.14 -32.90
C ARG A 34 -25.79 5.71 -31.54
N GLY A 35 -25.95 6.58 -30.56
CA GLY A 35 -25.55 6.29 -29.16
C GLY A 35 -24.06 6.31 -28.96
N GLN A 36 -23.30 7.08 -29.76
CA GLN A 36 -21.91 7.39 -29.50
C GLN A 36 -21.80 8.17 -28.17
N ILE A 37 -20.86 7.79 -27.38
CA ILE A 37 -20.49 8.45 -26.11
C ILE A 37 -18.98 8.59 -26.06
N THR A 38 -18.48 9.49 -25.23
CA THR A 38 -17.03 9.59 -25.05
C THR A 38 -16.46 8.31 -24.43
N VAL A 39 -15.22 8.02 -24.75
CA VAL A 39 -14.47 6.89 -24.15
C VAL A 39 -14.43 7.05 -22.64
N HIS A 40 -14.26 8.28 -22.13
CA HIS A 40 -14.33 8.59 -20.71
C HIS A 40 -15.68 8.19 -20.08
N GLU A 41 -16.79 8.53 -20.71
CA GLU A 41 -18.13 8.15 -20.22
C GLU A 41 -18.32 6.65 -20.23
N TYR A 42 -17.89 5.98 -21.30
CA TYR A 42 -17.96 4.52 -21.43
C TYR A 42 -17.22 3.84 -20.26
N PHE A 43 -15.95 4.19 -20.03
CA PHE A 43 -15.16 3.59 -18.95
C PHE A 43 -15.65 4.00 -17.56
N THR A 44 -16.19 5.21 -17.39
CA THR A 44 -16.84 5.60 -16.12
C THR A 44 -18.00 4.68 -15.77
N ARG A 45 -18.84 4.36 -16.76
CA ARG A 45 -19.96 3.40 -16.60
C ARG A 45 -19.47 1.99 -16.32
N ALA A 46 -18.45 1.53 -17.06
CA ALA A 46 -17.85 0.20 -16.86
C ALA A 46 -17.24 0.05 -15.46
N VAL A 47 -16.49 1.05 -15.00
CA VAL A 47 -15.89 1.06 -13.66
C VAL A 47 -16.95 1.01 -12.57
N LYS A 48 -18.06 1.74 -12.73
CA LYS A 48 -19.17 1.69 -11.77
C LYS A 48 -19.77 0.28 -11.66
N LEU A 49 -19.92 -0.43 -12.78
CA LEU A 49 -20.37 -1.82 -12.77
C LEU A 49 -19.37 -2.75 -12.10
N ILE A 50 -18.08 -2.61 -12.41
CA ILE A 50 -17.00 -3.40 -11.79
C ILE A 50 -16.99 -3.19 -10.26
N GLN A 51 -17.13 -1.94 -9.81
CA GLN A 51 -17.17 -1.63 -8.38
C GLN A 51 -18.36 -2.30 -7.69
N GLY A 52 -19.55 -2.27 -8.30
CA GLY A 52 -20.71 -2.99 -7.78
C GLY A 52 -20.47 -4.49 -7.69
N LEU A 53 -19.92 -5.10 -8.74
CA LEU A 53 -19.64 -6.54 -8.75
C LEU A 53 -18.61 -6.99 -7.71
N ILE A 54 -17.65 -6.14 -7.35
CA ILE A 54 -16.56 -6.50 -6.44
C ILE A 54 -16.85 -6.06 -5.01
N GLY A 55 -17.44 -4.87 -4.83
CA GLY A 55 -17.52 -4.20 -3.54
C GLY A 55 -18.89 -4.24 -2.88
N ASP A 56 -19.96 -4.45 -3.64
CA ASP A 56 -21.30 -4.47 -3.06
C ASP A 56 -21.52 -5.73 -2.21
N THR A 57 -22.20 -5.54 -1.08
CA THR A 57 -22.55 -6.64 -0.20
C THR A 57 -23.77 -7.39 -0.74
N THR A 58 -23.63 -8.69 -0.95
CA THR A 58 -24.68 -9.61 -1.36
C THR A 58 -25.11 -10.48 -0.18
N GLU A 59 -26.03 -11.41 -0.39
CA GLU A 59 -26.39 -12.45 0.58
C GLU A 59 -25.19 -13.35 0.98
N HIS A 60 -24.17 -13.42 0.12
CA HIS A 60 -22.91 -14.16 0.37
C HIS A 60 -21.76 -13.27 0.89
N GLY A 61 -22.03 -12.02 1.22
CA GLY A 61 -21.03 -11.03 1.61
C GLY A 61 -20.51 -10.22 0.40
N PHE A 62 -19.29 -9.76 0.47
CA PHE A 62 -18.61 -8.99 -0.59
C PHE A 62 -17.29 -9.67 -0.99
N VAL A 63 -16.81 -9.38 -2.21
CA VAL A 63 -15.53 -9.95 -2.68
C VAL A 63 -14.34 -9.21 -2.08
N PHE A 64 -14.30 -7.88 -2.24
CA PHE A 64 -13.27 -7.00 -1.65
C PHE A 64 -13.87 -5.64 -1.28
N ARG A 65 -13.35 -5.05 -0.22
CA ARG A 65 -13.51 -3.61 -0.01
C ARG A 65 -12.63 -2.86 -1.01
N VAL A 66 -13.24 -1.99 -1.82
CA VAL A 66 -12.57 -1.22 -2.87
C VAL A 66 -12.38 0.21 -2.41
N ASP A 67 -11.13 0.71 -2.47
CA ASP A 67 -10.79 2.12 -2.21
C ASP A 67 -10.23 2.76 -3.48
N LEU A 68 -10.76 3.93 -3.83
CA LEU A 68 -10.32 4.73 -4.97
C LEU A 68 -9.66 6.06 -4.55
N ALA A 69 -9.40 6.28 -3.27
CA ALA A 69 -8.88 7.55 -2.78
C ALA A 69 -7.47 7.88 -3.30
N LEU A 70 -6.73 6.88 -3.80
CA LEU A 70 -5.39 7.07 -4.38
C LEU A 70 -5.40 7.53 -5.85
N ARG A 71 -6.59 7.68 -6.48
CA ARG A 71 -6.68 8.19 -7.85
C ARG A 71 -6.30 9.68 -7.94
N PRO A 72 -5.90 10.18 -9.12
CA PRO A 72 -5.62 11.60 -9.33
C PRO A 72 -6.72 12.48 -8.75
N ASN A 73 -6.33 13.51 -7.99
CA ASN A 73 -7.21 14.40 -7.24
C ASN A 73 -8.09 13.73 -6.16
N GLY A 74 -7.82 12.48 -5.81
CA GLY A 74 -8.55 11.75 -4.78
C GLY A 74 -10.05 11.71 -5.03
N ASN A 75 -10.85 11.90 -3.99
CA ASN A 75 -12.32 11.84 -4.10
C ASN A 75 -12.95 12.96 -4.93
N SER A 76 -12.23 14.03 -5.21
CA SER A 76 -12.69 15.14 -6.08
C SER A 76 -12.37 14.90 -7.56
N GLY A 77 -11.51 13.92 -7.87
CA GLY A 77 -11.12 13.61 -9.24
C GLY A 77 -12.06 12.62 -9.93
N PRO A 78 -11.93 12.48 -11.27
CA PRO A 78 -12.71 11.53 -12.05
C PRO A 78 -12.41 10.08 -11.59
N THR A 79 -13.37 9.19 -11.80
CA THR A 79 -13.23 7.77 -11.42
C THR A 79 -12.24 7.04 -12.30
N VAL A 80 -12.04 7.52 -13.52
CA VAL A 80 -11.18 6.95 -14.54
C VAL A 80 -10.49 8.08 -15.31
N CYS A 81 -9.27 7.89 -15.80
CA CYS A 81 -8.53 8.89 -16.58
C CYS A 81 -7.84 8.25 -17.78
N SER A 82 -7.58 9.03 -18.83
CA SER A 82 -6.68 8.61 -19.92
C SER A 82 -5.23 8.58 -19.44
N LEU A 83 -4.35 7.89 -20.18
CA LEU A 83 -2.92 7.87 -19.87
C LEU A 83 -2.32 9.27 -19.98
N ASP A 84 -2.73 10.06 -20.96
CA ASP A 84 -2.28 11.44 -21.15
C ASP A 84 -2.68 12.32 -19.96
N ALA A 85 -3.93 12.24 -19.51
CA ALA A 85 -4.40 12.98 -18.34
C ALA A 85 -3.65 12.54 -17.06
N LEU A 86 -3.30 11.26 -16.94
CA LEU A 86 -2.51 10.75 -15.84
C LEU A 86 -1.08 11.30 -15.86
N GLU A 87 -0.46 11.34 -17.04
CA GLU A 87 0.89 11.89 -17.22
C GLU A 87 0.92 13.38 -16.89
N GLU A 88 -0.02 14.16 -17.42
CA GLU A 88 -0.16 15.59 -17.11
C GLU A 88 -0.33 15.81 -15.60
N TYR A 89 -1.21 15.04 -14.96
CA TYR A 89 -1.39 15.09 -13.52
C TYR A 89 -0.09 14.85 -12.75
N MET A 90 0.66 13.82 -13.11
CA MET A 90 1.92 13.47 -12.46
C MET A 90 2.99 14.56 -12.65
N LEU A 91 3.01 15.22 -13.81
CA LEU A 91 3.98 16.28 -14.12
C LEU A 91 3.67 17.59 -13.38
N VAL A 92 2.38 17.97 -13.28
CA VAL A 92 1.97 19.30 -12.81
C VAL A 92 1.52 19.29 -11.35
N GLN A 93 0.81 18.24 -10.92
CA GLN A 93 0.13 18.18 -9.62
C GLN A 93 0.62 17.07 -8.70
N GLY A 94 1.35 16.09 -9.22
CA GLY A 94 1.79 14.90 -8.50
C GLY A 94 2.58 15.25 -7.24
N ARG A 95 2.12 14.75 -6.10
CA ARG A 95 2.67 15.04 -4.77
C ARG A 95 3.72 14.01 -4.36
N GLU A 96 4.62 14.39 -3.46
CA GLU A 96 5.71 13.50 -3.02
C GLU A 96 5.20 12.20 -2.36
N TRP A 97 4.11 12.25 -1.58
CA TRP A 97 3.54 11.06 -0.97
C TRP A 97 2.95 10.07 -2.00
N GLU A 98 2.50 10.55 -3.16
CA GLU A 98 1.96 9.71 -4.23
C GLU A 98 3.03 8.84 -4.87
N ARG A 99 4.30 9.26 -4.86
CA ARG A 99 5.43 8.43 -5.32
C ARG A 99 5.51 7.13 -4.53
N PHE A 100 5.31 7.19 -3.21
CA PHE A 100 5.27 6.01 -2.34
C PHE A 100 4.09 5.09 -2.67
N ALA A 101 2.93 5.67 -2.95
CA ALA A 101 1.76 4.90 -3.36
C ALA A 101 1.96 4.24 -4.74
N TRP A 102 2.41 5.01 -5.74
CA TRP A 102 2.63 4.54 -7.10
C TRP A 102 3.80 3.55 -7.23
N MET A 103 4.78 3.59 -6.35
CA MET A 103 5.86 2.60 -6.28
C MET A 103 5.32 1.18 -6.13
N LYS A 104 4.27 0.99 -5.37
CA LYS A 104 3.58 -0.30 -5.18
C LYS A 104 2.47 -0.55 -6.21
N SER A 105 2.42 0.20 -7.32
CA SER A 105 1.42 0.01 -8.37
C SER A 105 1.75 -1.15 -9.30
N ARG A 106 0.71 -1.83 -9.76
CA ARG A 106 0.79 -2.89 -10.76
C ARG A 106 -0.49 -2.92 -11.59
N VAL A 107 -0.38 -3.04 -12.90
CA VAL A 107 -1.55 -3.33 -13.74
C VAL A 107 -1.99 -4.77 -13.49
N VAL A 108 -3.27 -4.97 -13.21
CA VAL A 108 -3.83 -6.27 -12.83
C VAL A 108 -4.93 -6.75 -13.79
N ALA A 109 -5.57 -5.82 -14.48
CA ALA A 109 -6.66 -6.11 -15.41
C ALA A 109 -6.84 -4.96 -16.43
N PRO A 110 -7.46 -5.18 -17.58
CA PRO A 110 -7.79 -6.48 -18.14
C PRO A 110 -6.54 -7.22 -18.69
N ARG A 111 -6.63 -8.52 -18.89
CA ARG A 111 -5.52 -9.30 -19.45
C ARG A 111 -5.11 -8.79 -20.83
N ALA A 112 -6.07 -8.41 -21.65
CA ALA A 112 -5.83 -7.83 -22.97
C ALA A 112 -4.92 -6.58 -22.90
N ALA A 113 -5.12 -5.67 -21.94
CA ALA A 113 -4.27 -4.50 -21.76
C ALA A 113 -2.84 -4.86 -21.33
N ILE A 114 -2.66 -5.98 -20.61
CA ILE A 114 -1.33 -6.47 -20.24
C ILE A 114 -0.62 -7.01 -21.48
N ASP A 115 -1.32 -7.79 -22.30
CA ASP A 115 -0.77 -8.46 -23.47
C ASP A 115 -0.57 -7.50 -24.67
N SER A 116 -1.38 -6.43 -24.80
CA SER A 116 -1.31 -5.44 -25.89
C SER A 116 -0.20 -4.37 -25.72
N GLY A 117 0.41 -4.28 -24.55
CA GLY A 117 1.41 -3.26 -24.27
C GLY A 117 0.91 -2.00 -23.54
N SER A 118 -0.43 -1.83 -23.35
CA SER A 118 -0.98 -0.71 -22.57
C SER A 118 -0.45 -0.66 -21.14
N ALA A 119 -0.22 -1.83 -20.53
CA ALA A 119 0.42 -1.92 -19.22
C ALA A 119 1.86 -1.39 -19.24
N GLN A 120 2.58 -1.54 -20.35
CA GLN A 120 3.92 -1.01 -20.52
C GLN A 120 3.88 0.51 -20.75
N ALA A 121 2.92 1.02 -21.49
CA ALA A 121 2.69 2.45 -21.68
C ALA A 121 2.41 3.13 -20.33
N MET A 122 1.49 2.59 -19.53
CA MET A 122 1.23 3.09 -18.19
C MET A 122 2.48 3.08 -17.30
N ARG A 123 3.28 2.03 -17.40
CA ARG A 123 4.56 1.97 -16.67
C ARG A 123 5.52 3.07 -17.12
N GLY A 124 5.53 3.42 -18.40
CA GLY A 124 6.28 4.53 -18.97
C GLY A 124 5.94 5.87 -18.33
N VAL A 125 4.67 6.12 -18.08
CA VAL A 125 4.16 7.32 -17.37
C VAL A 125 4.54 7.30 -15.89
N VAL A 126 4.37 6.18 -15.21
CA VAL A 126 4.56 6.07 -13.76
C VAL A 126 6.03 6.13 -13.33
N LEU A 127 6.93 5.45 -14.05
CA LEU A 127 8.32 5.30 -13.62
C LEU A 127 9.09 6.63 -13.51
N PRO A 128 8.98 7.58 -14.44
CA PRO A 128 9.65 8.88 -14.34
C PRO A 128 9.13 9.71 -13.16
N PHE A 129 7.84 9.59 -12.86
CA PHE A 129 7.25 10.24 -11.70
C PHE A 129 7.81 9.67 -10.40
N VAL A 130 7.83 8.35 -10.24
CA VAL A 130 8.26 7.68 -9.00
C VAL A 130 9.77 7.77 -8.80
N PHE A 131 10.56 7.49 -9.83
CA PHE A 131 12.02 7.33 -9.75
C PHE A 131 12.74 8.38 -10.58
N ARG A 132 12.89 9.59 -10.03
CA ARG A 132 13.68 10.65 -10.69
C ARG A 132 15.17 10.31 -10.65
N LYS A 133 15.86 10.56 -11.77
CA LYS A 133 17.31 10.35 -11.86
C LYS A 133 18.10 11.31 -10.96
N TYR A 134 17.60 12.53 -10.83
CA TYR A 134 18.15 13.59 -9.98
C TYR A 134 17.04 14.10 -9.08
N LEU A 135 17.29 14.06 -7.78
CA LEU A 135 16.41 14.63 -6.76
C LEU A 135 16.95 15.99 -6.38
N ASP A 136 16.08 16.97 -6.40
CA ASP A 136 16.36 18.29 -5.85
C ASP A 136 16.41 18.23 -4.32
N TYR A 137 17.19 19.12 -3.70
CA TYR A 137 17.30 19.20 -2.24
C TYR A 137 15.93 19.40 -1.57
N ALA A 138 15.03 20.15 -2.21
CA ALA A 138 13.66 20.34 -1.76
C ALA A 138 12.86 19.04 -1.58
N VAL A 139 13.19 17.99 -2.33
CA VAL A 139 12.54 16.68 -2.19
C VAL A 139 12.92 16.03 -0.86
N PHE A 140 14.16 16.15 -0.40
CA PHE A 140 14.57 15.62 0.90
C PHE A 140 13.85 16.31 2.06
N GLU A 141 13.68 17.62 1.98
CA GLU A 141 12.91 18.38 2.98
C GLU A 141 11.43 17.97 2.96
N SER A 142 10.84 17.78 1.80
CA SER A 142 9.46 17.30 1.65
C SER A 142 9.28 15.89 2.21
N LEU A 143 10.24 15.00 1.99
CA LEU A 143 10.23 13.63 2.51
C LEU A 143 10.40 13.61 4.03
N ARG A 144 11.25 14.47 4.59
CA ARG A 144 11.40 14.65 6.03
C ARG A 144 10.11 15.15 6.67
N THR A 145 9.51 16.17 6.07
CA THR A 145 8.21 16.70 6.50
C THR A 145 7.12 15.64 6.46
N LEU A 146 7.07 14.82 5.41
CA LEU A 146 6.13 13.70 5.28
C LEU A 146 6.34 12.67 6.41
N HIS A 147 7.58 12.32 6.72
CA HIS A 147 7.88 11.41 7.82
C HIS A 147 7.41 11.97 9.17
N ASP A 148 7.69 13.26 9.44
CA ASP A 148 7.26 13.93 10.67
C ASP A 148 5.73 14.03 10.76
N GLN A 149 5.03 14.26 9.64
CA GLN A 149 3.57 14.22 9.58
C GLN A 149 3.02 12.82 9.91
N ILE A 150 3.59 11.76 9.35
CA ILE A 150 3.19 10.37 9.63
C ILE A 150 3.33 10.08 11.14
N ARG A 151 4.45 10.46 11.75
CA ARG A 151 4.70 10.28 13.18
C ARG A 151 3.77 11.11 14.05
N SER A 152 3.54 12.37 13.70
CA SER A 152 2.63 13.27 14.41
C SER A 152 1.18 12.77 14.35
N HIS A 153 0.74 12.26 13.20
CA HIS A 153 -0.58 11.65 13.07
C HIS A 153 -0.74 10.38 13.91
N ALA A 154 0.29 9.54 13.96
CA ALA A 154 0.29 8.35 14.81
C ALA A 154 0.20 8.73 16.29
N ALA A 155 1.00 9.72 16.73
CA ALA A 155 0.97 10.23 18.10
C ALA A 155 -0.38 10.85 18.48
N LYS A 156 -0.99 11.65 17.57
CA LYS A 156 -2.32 12.23 17.78
C LYS A 156 -3.43 11.17 17.88
N ARG A 157 -3.33 10.08 17.12
CA ARG A 157 -4.30 8.97 17.19
C ARG A 157 -4.22 8.18 18.47
N SER A 158 -3.04 8.06 19.07
CA SER A 158 -2.83 7.39 20.37
C SER A 158 -3.09 8.32 21.57
N ALA A 159 -3.10 9.64 21.35
CA ALA A 159 -3.40 10.59 22.41
C ALA A 159 -4.83 10.39 22.95
N GLY A 160 -4.95 10.14 24.26
CA GLY A 160 -6.24 9.88 24.91
C GLY A 160 -6.84 8.47 24.67
N ARG A 161 -6.12 7.58 24.00
CA ARG A 161 -6.53 6.19 23.73
C ARG A 161 -5.35 5.24 23.97
N PRO A 162 -5.09 4.83 25.22
CA PRO A 162 -3.95 3.97 25.58
C PRO A 162 -3.88 2.67 24.77
N GLU A 163 -5.04 2.09 24.41
CA GLU A 163 -5.15 0.89 23.57
C GLU A 163 -4.51 1.06 22.19
N ARG A 164 -4.50 2.26 21.64
CA ARG A 164 -3.88 2.55 20.32
C ARG A 164 -2.36 2.69 20.37
N ALA A 165 -1.76 2.73 21.56
CA ALA A 165 -0.30 2.65 21.69
C ALA A 165 0.25 1.30 21.20
N ASN A 166 -0.60 0.27 21.16
CA ASN A 166 -0.29 -1.09 20.73
C ASN A 166 -0.66 -1.36 19.25
N ASP A 167 -0.71 -0.34 18.41
CA ASP A 167 -0.94 -0.47 16.97
C ASP A 167 0.34 -0.99 16.27
N VAL A 168 0.34 -2.24 15.83
CA VAL A 168 1.51 -2.90 15.21
C VAL A 168 1.90 -2.29 13.87
N LYS A 169 1.03 -1.52 13.24
CA LYS A 169 1.27 -0.88 11.95
C LYS A 169 1.74 0.57 12.08
N LEU A 170 1.08 1.35 12.93
CA LEU A 170 1.25 2.81 12.97
C LEU A 170 2.08 3.29 14.15
N SER A 171 2.29 2.48 15.18
CA SER A 171 3.15 2.82 16.32
C SER A 171 4.63 2.89 15.91
N ARG A 172 5.43 3.51 16.77
CA ARG A 172 6.88 3.57 16.59
C ARG A 172 7.47 2.16 16.50
N GLY A 173 8.31 1.90 15.50
CA GLY A 173 8.85 0.59 15.18
C GLY A 173 7.86 -0.34 14.46
N GLY A 174 6.66 0.15 14.10
CA GLY A 174 5.63 -0.61 13.42
C GLY A 174 5.93 -0.85 11.93
N ILE A 175 5.03 -1.61 11.30
CA ILE A 175 5.12 -2.02 9.89
C ILE A 175 5.38 -0.82 8.98
N ARG A 176 4.68 0.30 9.20
CA ARG A 176 4.76 1.49 8.34
C ARG A 176 6.12 2.18 8.39
N GLU A 177 6.80 2.18 9.53
CA GLU A 177 8.15 2.77 9.63
C GLU A 177 9.17 1.92 8.86
N ILE A 178 9.05 0.59 8.90
CA ILE A 178 9.92 -0.31 8.12
C ILE A 178 9.67 -0.08 6.62
N GLU A 179 8.40 -0.09 6.19
CA GLU A 179 8.03 0.17 4.79
C GLU A 179 8.54 1.54 4.33
N PHE A 180 8.32 2.58 5.13
CA PHE A 180 8.75 3.93 4.78
C PHE A 180 10.26 4.03 4.63
N THR A 181 11.02 3.42 5.55
CA THR A 181 12.50 3.45 5.51
C THR A 181 13.04 2.86 4.21
N VAL A 182 12.54 1.71 3.78
CA VAL A 182 13.01 1.06 2.56
C VAL A 182 12.53 1.79 1.31
N GLN A 183 11.27 2.23 1.31
CA GLN A 183 10.68 2.98 0.20
C GLN A 183 11.38 4.33 -0.01
N LEU A 184 11.78 5.00 1.05
CA LEU A 184 12.57 6.23 0.99
C LEU A 184 13.87 6.00 0.21
N LEU A 185 14.61 4.95 0.53
CA LEU A 185 15.84 4.60 -0.19
C LEU A 185 15.56 4.24 -1.66
N GLN A 186 14.45 3.57 -1.93
CA GLN A 186 14.03 3.26 -3.31
C GLN A 186 13.69 4.53 -4.11
N VAL A 187 12.92 5.48 -3.54
CA VAL A 187 12.59 6.75 -4.21
C VAL A 187 13.85 7.57 -4.48
N VAL A 188 14.72 7.67 -3.47
CA VAL A 188 15.94 8.50 -3.56
C VAL A 188 16.96 7.93 -4.54
N ARG A 189 17.09 6.63 -4.63
CA ARG A 189 18.14 5.97 -5.40
C ARG A 189 17.65 5.19 -6.62
N GLY A 190 16.38 4.85 -6.70
CA GLY A 190 15.82 4.01 -7.77
C GLY A 190 15.87 4.65 -9.17
N GLY A 191 16.10 5.96 -9.26
CA GLY A 191 16.37 6.63 -10.53
C GLY A 191 17.75 6.25 -11.11
N GLN A 192 18.75 6.08 -10.24
CA GLN A 192 20.12 5.71 -10.59
C GLN A 192 20.35 4.19 -10.57
N PHE A 193 19.62 3.47 -9.71
CA PHE A 193 19.73 2.03 -9.50
C PHE A 193 18.41 1.34 -9.86
N PRO A 194 18.18 0.97 -11.13
CA PRO A 194 16.92 0.35 -11.58
C PRO A 194 16.57 -0.95 -10.86
N GLU A 195 17.56 -1.66 -10.35
CA GLU A 195 17.40 -2.88 -9.55
C GLU A 195 16.63 -2.65 -8.24
N LEU A 196 16.58 -1.42 -7.73
CA LEU A 196 15.80 -1.07 -6.55
C LEU A 196 14.29 -0.95 -6.83
N ARG A 197 13.87 -0.94 -8.11
CA ARG A 197 12.48 -0.75 -8.53
C ARG A 197 11.66 -2.03 -8.37
N THR A 198 11.57 -2.53 -7.15
CA THR A 198 10.73 -3.68 -6.79
C THR A 198 9.59 -3.22 -5.87
N ARG A 199 8.49 -3.96 -5.85
CA ARG A 199 7.28 -3.64 -5.07
C ARG A 199 7.24 -4.28 -3.70
N PRO A 200 7.58 -5.59 -3.55
CA PRO A 200 7.55 -6.26 -2.26
C PRO A 200 8.61 -5.72 -1.29
N THR A 201 8.19 -5.45 -0.05
CA THR A 201 9.04 -4.84 0.98
C THR A 201 10.26 -5.70 1.33
N LEU A 202 10.08 -7.01 1.47
CA LEU A 202 11.19 -7.93 1.80
C LEU A 202 12.24 -7.99 0.69
N GLU A 203 11.80 -8.01 -0.56
CA GLU A 203 12.70 -7.99 -1.71
C GLU A 203 13.44 -6.64 -1.78
N ALA A 204 12.74 -5.53 -1.52
CA ALA A 204 13.32 -4.19 -1.51
C ALA A 204 14.42 -4.07 -0.45
N LEU A 205 14.22 -4.57 0.77
CA LEU A 205 15.23 -4.62 1.82
C LEU A 205 16.51 -5.31 1.35
N GLN A 206 16.38 -6.49 0.72
CA GLN A 206 17.53 -7.25 0.21
C GLN A 206 18.24 -6.52 -0.94
N ARG A 207 17.50 -5.87 -1.84
CA ARG A 207 18.08 -5.12 -2.96
C ARG A 207 18.81 -3.85 -2.48
N VAL A 208 18.25 -3.16 -1.49
CA VAL A 208 18.87 -1.98 -0.86
C VAL A 208 20.19 -2.36 -0.18
N ALA A 209 20.24 -3.50 0.52
CA ALA A 209 21.48 -4.00 1.13
C ALA A 209 22.53 -4.37 0.08
N ARG A 210 22.15 -5.11 -0.96
CA ARG A 210 23.06 -5.47 -2.07
C ARG A 210 23.62 -4.26 -2.80
N ALA A 211 22.85 -3.18 -2.89
CA ALA A 211 23.29 -1.91 -3.48
C ALA A 211 24.20 -1.10 -2.53
N GLY A 212 24.51 -1.60 -1.33
CA GLY A 212 25.36 -0.92 -0.34
C GLY A 212 24.71 0.31 0.32
N LEU A 213 23.39 0.46 0.21
CA LEU A 213 22.65 1.59 0.78
C LEU A 213 22.23 1.36 2.24
N MET A 214 22.35 0.12 2.70
CA MET A 214 22.07 -0.29 4.08
C MET A 214 22.97 -1.48 4.42
N PRO A 215 23.50 -1.60 5.67
CA PRO A 215 24.19 -2.79 6.09
C PRO A 215 23.31 -4.04 6.00
N GLN A 216 23.84 -5.17 5.52
CA GLN A 216 23.08 -6.43 5.36
C GLN A 216 22.43 -6.87 6.67
N GLU A 217 23.17 -6.78 7.78
CA GLU A 217 22.67 -7.11 9.12
C GLU A 217 21.43 -6.29 9.51
N THR A 218 21.43 -5.00 9.17
CA THR A 218 20.28 -4.10 9.41
C THR A 218 19.08 -4.51 8.54
N ALA A 219 19.31 -4.81 7.25
CA ALA A 219 18.25 -5.25 6.35
C ALA A 219 17.63 -6.57 6.83
N ASP A 220 18.45 -7.52 7.30
CA ASP A 220 17.98 -8.79 7.83
C ASP A 220 17.21 -8.62 9.15
N ALA A 221 17.65 -7.73 10.02
CA ALA A 221 16.93 -7.39 11.25
C ALA A 221 15.56 -6.77 10.94
N LEU A 222 15.48 -5.80 10.02
CA LEU A 222 14.23 -5.19 9.58
C LEU A 222 13.31 -6.20 8.88
N ALA A 223 13.86 -7.11 8.08
CA ALA A 223 13.08 -8.16 7.43
C ALA A 223 12.45 -9.12 8.46
N ARG A 224 13.21 -9.55 9.47
CA ARG A 224 12.67 -10.37 10.57
C ARG A 224 11.57 -9.65 11.34
N ALA A 225 11.79 -8.38 11.69
CA ALA A 225 10.81 -7.57 12.39
C ALA A 225 9.54 -7.36 11.54
N TYR A 226 9.70 -7.08 10.23
CA TYR A 226 8.57 -6.93 9.30
C TYR A 226 7.75 -8.21 9.23
N VAL A 227 8.36 -9.38 9.03
CA VAL A 227 7.67 -10.67 8.98
C VAL A 227 6.92 -10.95 10.29
N PHE A 228 7.56 -10.68 11.42
CA PHE A 228 6.94 -10.85 12.74
C PHE A 228 5.69 -9.97 12.88
N LEU A 229 5.83 -8.67 12.63
CA LEU A 229 4.71 -7.71 12.74
C LEU A 229 3.57 -8.02 11.78
N ARG A 230 3.88 -8.45 10.54
CA ARG A 230 2.88 -8.87 9.55
C ARG A 230 2.13 -10.12 10.02
N ARG A 231 2.82 -11.09 10.62
CA ARG A 231 2.17 -12.27 11.20
C ARG A 231 1.26 -11.89 12.37
N VAL A 232 1.68 -10.97 13.22
CA VAL A 232 0.83 -10.44 14.31
C VAL A 232 -0.40 -9.73 13.74
N GLU A 233 -0.22 -8.84 12.73
CA GLU A 233 -1.33 -8.15 12.05
C GLU A 233 -2.35 -9.16 11.51
N HIS A 234 -1.91 -10.25 10.88
CA HIS A 234 -2.80 -11.30 10.40
C HIS A 234 -3.58 -11.97 11.53
N ARG A 235 -2.93 -12.26 12.67
CA ARG A 235 -3.60 -12.89 13.81
C ARG A 235 -4.67 -11.96 14.44
N ILE A 236 -4.35 -10.66 14.56
CA ILE A 236 -5.32 -9.66 15.03
C ILE A 236 -6.56 -9.66 14.14
N GLN A 237 -6.37 -9.71 12.82
CA GLN A 237 -7.48 -9.69 11.86
C GLN A 237 -8.30 -10.98 11.85
N TYR A 238 -7.71 -12.13 12.18
CA TYR A 238 -8.43 -13.41 12.27
C TYR A 238 -9.35 -13.51 13.49
N LEU A 239 -9.11 -12.72 14.55
CA LEU A 239 -9.95 -12.82 15.77
C LEU A 239 -11.41 -12.51 15.49
N ASP A 240 -11.68 -11.40 14.78
CA ASP A 240 -13.06 -10.92 14.57
C ASP A 240 -13.32 -10.51 13.11
N ASP A 241 -12.48 -10.94 12.16
CA ASP A 241 -12.50 -10.48 10.76
C ASP A 241 -12.54 -8.94 10.63
N GLN A 242 -11.87 -8.25 11.57
CA GLN A 242 -11.86 -6.80 11.63
C GLN A 242 -10.65 -6.21 10.92
N GLN A 243 -10.87 -5.08 10.26
CA GLN A 243 -9.79 -4.27 9.69
C GLN A 243 -9.10 -3.44 10.77
N THR A 244 -8.43 -4.11 11.70
CA THR A 244 -7.68 -3.47 12.77
C THR A 244 -6.22 -3.88 12.79
N HIS A 245 -5.39 -3.03 13.38
CA HIS A 245 -3.95 -3.25 13.56
C HIS A 245 -3.57 -3.10 15.06
N VAL A 246 -4.56 -2.91 15.91
CA VAL A 246 -4.38 -2.70 17.35
C VAL A 246 -4.42 -4.04 18.04
N LEU A 247 -3.44 -4.33 18.88
CA LEU A 247 -3.46 -5.52 19.72
C LEU A 247 -4.69 -5.48 20.64
N PRO A 248 -5.38 -6.61 20.82
CA PRO A 248 -6.50 -6.68 21.74
C PRO A 248 -6.03 -6.42 23.18
N THR A 249 -6.96 -6.01 24.03
CA THR A 249 -6.70 -5.75 25.45
C THR A 249 -7.02 -6.94 26.35
N ARG A 250 -7.75 -7.95 25.84
CA ARG A 250 -8.11 -9.15 26.58
C ARG A 250 -6.95 -10.13 26.60
N ASP A 251 -6.63 -10.65 27.77
CA ASP A 251 -5.54 -11.63 27.96
C ASP A 251 -5.76 -12.93 27.17
N ASP A 252 -7.00 -13.39 27.04
CA ASP A 252 -7.34 -14.58 26.24
C ASP A 252 -6.99 -14.41 24.78
N ASP A 253 -7.32 -13.26 24.20
CA ASP A 253 -7.02 -12.93 22.79
C ASP A 253 -5.52 -12.78 22.56
N LEU A 254 -4.81 -12.13 23.49
CA LEU A 254 -3.35 -12.03 23.45
C LEU A 254 -2.68 -13.41 23.56
N THR A 255 -3.19 -14.27 24.43
CA THR A 255 -2.74 -15.64 24.60
C THR A 255 -2.95 -16.43 23.31
N TRP A 256 -4.13 -16.32 22.70
CA TRP A 256 -4.44 -16.97 21.43
C TRP A 256 -3.48 -16.50 20.32
N ILE A 257 -3.24 -15.18 20.19
CA ILE A 257 -2.27 -14.63 19.23
C ILE A 257 -0.88 -15.25 19.47
N ALA A 258 -0.40 -15.24 20.73
CA ALA A 258 0.90 -15.78 21.07
C ALA A 258 1.03 -17.28 20.74
N GLN A 259 0.03 -18.09 21.10
CA GLN A 259 0.00 -19.53 20.78
C GLN A 259 0.01 -19.79 19.29
N THR A 260 -0.79 -19.07 18.50
CA THR A 260 -0.84 -19.23 17.04
C THR A 260 0.42 -18.71 16.32
N MET A 261 1.23 -17.93 17.03
CA MET A 261 2.57 -17.51 16.59
C MET A 261 3.67 -18.50 16.99
N GLY A 262 3.34 -19.55 17.75
CA GLY A 262 4.29 -20.58 18.22
C GLY A 262 4.92 -20.27 19.58
N TYR A 263 4.39 -19.31 20.32
CA TYR A 263 4.83 -18.98 21.67
C TYR A 263 3.94 -19.71 22.70
N SER A 264 4.31 -20.94 23.05
CA SER A 264 3.64 -21.71 24.11
C SER A 264 4.28 -21.41 25.47
N GLY A 265 3.45 -21.28 26.52
CA GLY A 265 3.93 -21.13 27.91
C GLY A 265 4.18 -19.69 28.37
N MET A 266 3.56 -18.70 27.74
CA MET A 266 3.60 -17.31 28.23
C MET A 266 2.54 -17.05 29.27
N CYS A 267 2.97 -16.44 30.41
CA CYS A 267 2.04 -15.97 31.43
C CYS A 267 1.36 -14.68 30.99
N PRO A 268 0.02 -14.56 31.17
CA PRO A 268 -0.65 -13.26 31.06
C PRO A 268 0.00 -12.25 32.01
N GLY A 269 0.26 -11.03 31.55
CA GLY A 269 0.77 -9.95 32.38
C GLY A 269 2.25 -9.59 32.22
N SER A 270 3.05 -10.33 31.43
CA SER A 270 4.45 -9.97 31.14
C SER A 270 4.62 -9.11 29.87
N TYR A 271 3.56 -8.56 29.32
CA TYR A 271 3.60 -7.74 28.12
C TYR A 271 3.96 -6.29 28.46
N THR A 272 5.18 -5.89 28.15
CA THR A 272 5.49 -4.50 27.86
C THR A 272 5.35 -4.28 26.35
N PRO A 273 4.73 -3.18 25.90
CA PRO A 273 4.59 -2.89 24.46
C PRO A 273 5.94 -2.95 23.76
N LEU A 274 6.03 -3.73 22.68
CA LEU A 274 7.20 -3.83 21.80
C LEU A 274 8.48 -4.45 22.37
N THR A 275 8.47 -5.12 23.51
CA THR A 275 9.58 -5.97 23.94
C THR A 275 9.32 -7.43 23.57
N LEU A 276 10.35 -8.12 23.07
CA LEU A 276 10.31 -9.58 22.85
C LEU A 276 9.88 -10.28 24.15
N PRO A 277 9.01 -11.29 24.08
CA PRO A 277 8.54 -12.00 25.24
C PRO A 277 9.69 -12.65 26.00
N THR A 278 9.86 -12.27 27.24
CA THR A 278 10.78 -12.97 28.16
C THR A 278 10.14 -14.29 28.58
N LYS A 279 10.90 -15.38 28.50
CA LYS A 279 10.46 -16.69 29.03
C LYS A 279 10.13 -16.54 30.52
N CYS A 280 8.96 -17.00 30.95
CA CYS A 280 8.70 -17.19 32.39
C CYS A 280 9.76 -18.16 32.93
N SER A 281 10.65 -17.70 33.79
CA SER A 281 11.42 -18.57 34.67
C SER A 281 10.46 -19.15 35.71
N ARG A 282 10.40 -20.47 35.80
CA ARG A 282 9.74 -21.19 36.91
C ARG A 282 10.44 -20.90 38.21
#